data_380e402e84c509d8bdb19cd5b1bd5f14
#
_entry.id   380e402e84c509d8bdb19cd5b1bd5f14
#
_cell.length_a   1.000
_cell.length_b   1.000
_cell.length_c   1.000
_cell.angle_alpha   90.00
_cell.angle_beta   90.00
_cell.angle_gamma   90.00
#
_symmetry.space_group_name_H-M   'P 1'
#
loop_
_entity.id
_entity.type
_entity.pdbx_description
1 polymer ?
#
loop_
_entity_poly.entity_id
_entity_poly.type
_entity_poly.pdbx_seq_one_letter_code
_entity_poly.pdbx_strand_id
1 'polypeptide(L)'
;MRLIRVSILLLSVLLIVNIGSGSLAGKITVTDLAGRRVEVPIPARRIVAIGPGALRLVCYVNGVNRVVGIENIDREGSPGGKTYLIAYPELKKLPVIGQGGAFSSPDPEKIVNVKPDVIFACSFIDRKGAEDLQLKTGIPVVMLDYGISTIINESLYKSLRLTGTIIGEEKRAGDIVNYIKKTQRELDLRTEKIANEKKPGVYVGALGMRGGHGIESTQAKYPPFVMVNARNVADETGREGSIMIEKEKLLIWDPDITFIDLGNYNLVKQDYHKNPQFYQALKAVKNGNVYGQLPFNFYNTNIDTAIVDAYWAGKVIFPEQFRDIDPVKKANEIYRFFLGKSLYEELTRTYGSLTGINIGE
;
A
#
# COMPACT_ATOMS: atom_id res chain seq x y z
N MET A 1 66.26 38.74 54.94
CA MET A 1 66.25 37.87 53.76
C MET A 1 64.86 37.36 53.61
N ARG A 2 64.05 37.91 52.66
CA ARG A 2 62.68 37.45 52.34
C ARG A 2 62.74 36.64 51.03
N LEU A 3 62.38 35.35 51.11
CA LEU A 3 62.27 34.49 49.97
C LEU A 3 60.89 34.72 49.27
N ILE A 4 60.93 35.14 48.04
CA ILE A 4 59.80 35.31 47.16
C ILE A 4 59.49 33.91 46.51
N ARG A 5 58.35 33.30 46.82
CA ARG A 5 57.84 32.11 46.13
C ARG A 5 57.10 32.57 44.88
N VAL A 6 57.60 32.20 43.73
CA VAL A 6 56.89 32.37 42.44
C VAL A 6 56.08 31.10 42.22
N SER A 7 54.77 31.23 42.27
CA SER A 7 53.87 30.18 41.91
C SER A 7 53.59 30.24 40.38
N ILE A 8 54.01 29.21 39.64
CA ILE A 8 53.70 29.04 38.23
C ILE A 8 52.35 28.33 38.12
N LEU A 9 51.36 29.06 37.65
CA LEU A 9 50.04 28.51 37.35
C LEU A 9 50.10 27.87 35.93
N LEU A 10 50.12 26.54 35.87
CA LEU A 10 49.96 25.81 34.60
C LEU A 10 48.48 25.82 34.21
N LEU A 11 48.12 26.60 33.20
CA LEU A 11 46.81 26.62 32.56
C LEU A 11 46.73 25.45 31.56
N SER A 12 46.14 24.32 31.95
CA SER A 12 45.85 23.22 31.04
C SER A 12 44.60 23.56 30.21
N VAL A 13 44.82 23.94 28.95
CA VAL A 13 43.73 24.09 27.96
C VAL A 13 43.28 22.69 27.56
N LEU A 14 42.11 22.25 28.05
CA LEU A 14 41.45 21.02 27.63
C LEU A 14 40.80 21.27 26.26
N LEU A 15 41.47 20.82 25.19
CA LEU A 15 40.91 20.84 23.85
C LEU A 15 39.84 19.73 23.76
N ILE A 16 38.55 20.09 23.92
CA ILE A 16 37.45 19.16 23.67
C ILE A 16 37.32 19.02 22.15
N VAL A 17 37.96 18.00 21.61
CA VAL A 17 37.70 17.57 20.22
C VAL A 17 36.32 16.92 20.19
N ASN A 18 35.36 17.67 19.70
CA ASN A 18 34.02 17.15 19.40
C ASN A 18 34.13 16.23 18.17
N ILE A 19 34.44 14.96 18.39
CA ILE A 19 34.40 13.95 17.34
C ILE A 19 32.90 13.73 17.06
N GLY A 20 32.36 14.47 16.09
CA GLY A 20 31.07 14.19 15.53
C GLY A 20 31.05 12.73 15.06
N SER A 21 30.24 11.89 15.71
CA SER A 21 30.00 10.51 15.31
C SER A 21 29.29 10.48 13.97
N GLY A 22 29.97 10.81 12.89
CA GLY A 22 29.59 10.46 11.56
C GLY A 22 29.73 8.95 11.44
N SER A 23 28.65 8.20 11.64
CA SER A 23 28.61 6.79 11.30
C SER A 23 29.09 6.66 9.85
N LEU A 24 30.28 6.09 9.66
CA LEU A 24 30.76 5.70 8.33
C LEU A 24 29.72 4.77 7.74
N ALA A 25 29.11 5.17 6.60
CA ALA A 25 28.18 4.32 5.89
C ALA A 25 28.92 3.03 5.50
N GLY A 26 28.54 1.93 6.13
CA GLY A 26 29.05 0.61 5.74
C GLY A 26 28.41 0.19 4.42
N LYS A 27 28.94 -0.88 3.82
CA LYS A 27 28.30 -1.53 2.68
C LYS A 27 27.94 -2.95 3.05
N ILE A 28 26.80 -3.40 2.58
CA ILE A 28 26.39 -4.82 2.69
C ILE A 28 25.97 -5.35 1.32
N THR A 29 26.12 -6.66 1.15
CA THR A 29 25.55 -7.36 0.01
C THR A 29 24.22 -7.96 0.41
N VAL A 30 23.15 -7.55 -0.25
CA VAL A 30 21.80 -8.09 -0.08
C VAL A 30 21.40 -8.96 -1.27
N THR A 31 20.47 -9.89 -1.06
CA THR A 31 19.78 -10.59 -2.16
C THR A 31 18.41 -9.96 -2.33
N ASP A 32 18.15 -9.37 -3.51
CA ASP A 32 16.87 -8.73 -3.82
C ASP A 32 15.78 -9.74 -4.24
N LEU A 33 14.57 -9.25 -4.49
CA LEU A 33 13.42 -10.12 -4.82
C LEU A 33 13.49 -10.75 -6.22
N ALA A 34 14.43 -10.29 -7.08
CA ALA A 34 14.76 -10.94 -8.35
C ALA A 34 15.93 -11.95 -8.21
N GLY A 35 16.41 -12.22 -6.99
CA GLY A 35 17.50 -13.13 -6.69
C GLY A 35 18.89 -12.57 -7.06
N ARG A 36 19.03 -11.24 -7.28
CA ARG A 36 20.32 -10.60 -7.57
C ARG A 36 21.05 -10.28 -6.27
N ARG A 37 22.37 -10.44 -6.28
CA ARG A 37 23.23 -9.94 -5.20
C ARG A 37 23.61 -8.49 -5.51
N VAL A 38 23.24 -7.57 -4.63
CA VAL A 38 23.46 -6.14 -4.79
C VAL A 38 24.21 -5.59 -3.60
N GLU A 39 25.33 -4.92 -3.83
CA GLU A 39 26.05 -4.18 -2.80
C GLU A 39 25.40 -2.81 -2.60
N VAL A 40 24.98 -2.50 -1.38
CA VAL A 40 24.29 -1.25 -1.03
C VAL A 40 24.91 -0.59 0.19
N PRO A 41 24.92 0.76 0.28
CA PRO A 41 25.32 1.46 1.49
C PRO A 41 24.27 1.28 2.59
N ILE A 42 24.69 1.17 3.85
CA ILE A 42 23.82 1.13 5.02
C ILE A 42 24.29 2.10 6.11
N PRO A 43 23.35 2.81 6.74
CA PRO A 43 21.99 3.04 6.26
C PRO A 43 21.99 3.93 5.01
N ALA A 44 21.23 3.58 3.98
CA ALA A 44 20.98 4.45 2.84
C ALA A 44 20.21 5.69 3.31
N ARG A 45 20.71 6.87 2.96
CA ARG A 45 20.18 8.16 3.43
C ARG A 45 19.42 8.93 2.35
N ARG A 46 19.67 8.61 1.10
CA ARG A 46 19.06 9.24 -0.08
C ARG A 46 18.44 8.16 -0.96
N ILE A 47 17.13 8.19 -1.09
CA ILE A 47 16.37 7.10 -1.69
C ILE A 47 15.57 7.62 -2.88
N VAL A 48 15.57 6.83 -3.95
CA VAL A 48 14.61 6.91 -5.03
C VAL A 48 13.82 5.61 -5.04
N ALA A 49 12.52 5.70 -5.24
CA ALA A 49 11.62 4.56 -5.36
C ALA A 49 10.83 4.67 -6.68
N ILE A 50 10.93 3.66 -7.54
CA ILE A 50 10.33 3.64 -8.86
C ILE A 50 9.41 2.44 -9.05
N GLY A 51 8.38 2.66 -9.84
CA GLY A 51 7.38 1.64 -10.15
C GLY A 51 6.32 1.44 -9.06
N PRO A 52 5.24 0.73 -9.41
CA PRO A 52 4.06 0.60 -8.56
C PRO A 52 4.36 0.05 -7.19
N GLY A 53 4.10 0.84 -6.16
CA GLY A 53 4.19 0.43 -4.76
C GLY A 53 5.55 0.62 -4.10
N ALA A 54 6.64 0.86 -4.83
CA ALA A 54 7.97 1.03 -4.22
C ALA A 54 7.98 2.17 -3.19
N LEU A 55 7.50 3.36 -3.56
CA LEU A 55 7.46 4.52 -2.67
C LEU A 55 6.58 4.27 -1.43
N ARG A 56 5.48 3.55 -1.59
CA ARG A 56 4.59 3.15 -0.48
C ARG A 56 5.32 2.31 0.56
N LEU A 57 6.09 1.28 0.13
CA LEU A 57 6.85 0.44 1.06
C LEU A 57 7.90 1.27 1.82
N VAL A 58 8.58 2.20 1.14
CA VAL A 58 9.50 3.15 1.77
C VAL A 58 8.78 4.00 2.82
N CYS A 59 7.59 4.52 2.52
CA CYS A 59 6.80 5.30 3.46
C CYS A 59 6.39 4.49 4.70
N TYR A 60 5.97 3.26 4.53
CA TYR A 60 5.56 2.38 5.65
C TYR A 60 6.71 2.11 6.63
N VAL A 61 7.94 2.02 6.13
CA VAL A 61 9.13 1.76 6.96
C VAL A 61 9.86 3.04 7.38
N ASN A 62 9.15 4.17 7.53
CA ASN A 62 9.68 5.47 7.98
C ASN A 62 10.72 6.10 7.02
N GLY A 63 10.79 5.69 5.78
CA GLY A 63 11.79 6.18 4.83
C GLY A 63 11.49 7.54 4.19
N VAL A 64 10.35 8.17 4.49
CA VAL A 64 9.85 9.41 3.85
C VAL A 64 10.90 10.52 3.78
N ASN A 65 11.55 10.82 4.90
CA ASN A 65 12.54 11.90 5.01
C ASN A 65 13.84 11.62 4.22
N ARG A 66 13.99 10.43 3.64
CA ARG A 66 15.14 10.02 2.84
C ARG A 66 14.85 10.05 1.35
N VAL A 67 13.58 10.22 0.96
CA VAL A 67 13.17 10.29 -0.45
C VAL A 67 13.66 11.60 -1.06
N VAL A 68 14.39 11.51 -2.18
CA VAL A 68 14.99 12.67 -2.84
C VAL A 68 14.40 12.97 -4.21
N GLY A 69 13.51 12.14 -4.70
CA GLY A 69 12.80 12.32 -5.96
C GLY A 69 11.63 11.36 -6.07
N ILE A 70 10.60 11.72 -6.81
CA ILE A 70 9.38 10.93 -7.02
C ILE A 70 9.03 10.83 -8.51
N GLU A 71 8.24 9.83 -8.88
CA GLU A 71 7.69 9.73 -10.22
C GLU A 71 6.56 10.75 -10.43
N ASN A 72 6.37 11.21 -11.69
CA ASN A 72 5.33 12.19 -12.03
C ASN A 72 3.92 11.71 -11.70
N ILE A 73 3.66 10.41 -11.84
CA ILE A 73 2.39 9.79 -11.46
C ILE A 73 2.05 10.00 -9.98
N ASP A 74 3.06 10.15 -9.12
CA ASP A 74 2.88 10.46 -7.71
C ASP A 74 2.70 11.96 -7.47
N ARG A 75 3.32 12.80 -8.28
CA ARG A 75 3.21 14.26 -8.15
C ARG A 75 1.88 14.80 -8.66
N GLU A 76 1.48 14.44 -9.89
CA GLU A 76 0.36 15.05 -10.62
C GLU A 76 -0.94 14.26 -10.51
N GLY A 77 -0.87 12.97 -10.22
CA GLY A 77 -2.06 12.15 -10.09
C GLY A 77 -2.93 12.54 -8.89
N SER A 78 -4.23 12.22 -8.98
CA SER A 78 -5.09 12.27 -7.80
C SER A 78 -4.42 11.54 -6.64
N PRO A 79 -4.40 12.10 -5.42
CA PRO A 79 -3.90 11.39 -4.25
C PRO A 79 -4.78 10.18 -3.91
N GLY A 80 -5.92 10.09 -4.58
CA GLY A 80 -6.88 9.05 -4.41
C GLY A 80 -6.28 7.65 -4.55
N GLY A 81 -6.54 6.81 -3.55
CA GLY A 81 -5.96 5.48 -3.49
C GLY A 81 -4.45 5.45 -3.23
N LYS A 82 -3.82 6.57 -2.88
CA LYS A 82 -2.41 6.65 -2.48
C LYS A 82 -2.29 7.28 -1.10
N THR A 83 -2.61 6.51 -0.08
CA THR A 83 -2.65 6.94 1.33
C THR A 83 -1.36 7.62 1.79
N TYR A 84 -0.21 7.15 1.31
CA TYR A 84 1.10 7.74 1.61
C TYR A 84 1.25 9.18 1.09
N LEU A 85 0.60 9.57 -0.02
CA LEU A 85 0.63 10.95 -0.52
C LEU A 85 -0.33 11.88 0.22
N ILE A 86 -1.38 11.33 0.82
CA ILE A 86 -2.26 12.07 1.73
C ILE A 86 -1.53 12.29 3.06
N ALA A 87 -0.86 11.25 3.55
CA ALA A 87 -0.09 11.32 4.78
C ALA A 87 1.11 12.28 4.67
N TYR A 88 1.79 12.30 3.52
CA TYR A 88 3.04 13.02 3.29
C TYR A 88 2.96 13.89 2.03
N PRO A 89 2.12 14.95 2.03
CA PRO A 89 1.93 15.82 0.85
C PRO A 89 3.21 16.56 0.42
N GLU A 90 4.19 16.69 1.30
CA GLU A 90 5.52 17.24 1.02
C GLU A 90 6.28 16.46 -0.06
N LEU A 91 6.03 15.17 -0.22
CA LEU A 91 6.63 14.35 -1.28
C LEU A 91 6.37 14.94 -2.67
N LYS A 92 5.20 15.55 -2.89
CA LYS A 92 4.84 16.18 -4.17
C LYS A 92 5.74 17.37 -4.57
N LYS A 93 6.49 17.93 -3.62
CA LYS A 93 7.43 19.03 -3.85
C LYS A 93 8.81 18.57 -4.31
N LEU A 94 9.08 17.25 -4.25
CA LEU A 94 10.36 16.68 -4.66
C LEU A 94 10.55 16.71 -6.18
N PRO A 95 11.80 16.70 -6.67
CA PRO A 95 12.09 16.61 -8.10
C PRO A 95 11.44 15.39 -8.74
N VAL A 96 10.96 15.54 -9.97
CA VAL A 96 10.44 14.42 -10.77
C VAL A 96 11.59 13.67 -11.42
N ILE A 97 11.66 12.36 -11.16
CA ILE A 97 12.71 11.45 -11.63
C ILE A 97 12.32 10.54 -12.80
N GLY A 98 11.12 10.71 -13.32
CA GLY A 98 10.55 9.92 -14.42
C GLY A 98 9.04 10.03 -14.44
N GLN A 99 8.41 9.51 -15.49
CA GLN A 99 6.95 9.58 -15.64
C GLN A 99 6.23 8.66 -14.64
N GLY A 100 6.75 7.46 -14.41
CA GLY A 100 6.06 6.41 -13.68
C GLY A 100 4.87 5.82 -14.45
N GLY A 101 4.22 4.82 -13.86
CA GLY A 101 3.09 4.13 -14.50
C GLY A 101 3.49 2.84 -15.21
N ALA A 102 2.47 2.15 -15.75
CA ALA A 102 2.57 0.76 -16.18
C ALA A 102 3.51 0.49 -17.36
N PHE A 103 3.85 1.51 -18.14
CA PHE A 103 4.62 1.33 -19.39
C PHE A 103 5.72 2.37 -19.56
N SER A 104 6.07 3.08 -18.49
CA SER A 104 7.10 4.11 -18.57
C SER A 104 8.45 3.55 -18.11
N SER A 105 9.49 3.83 -18.90
CA SER A 105 10.86 3.53 -18.49
C SER A 105 11.35 4.56 -17.47
N PRO A 106 12.19 4.14 -16.51
CA PRO A 106 12.90 5.08 -15.64
C PRO A 106 13.74 6.07 -16.46
N ASP A 107 13.93 7.28 -15.92
CA ASP A 107 14.79 8.31 -16.51
C ASP A 107 16.15 8.35 -15.77
N PRO A 108 17.21 7.69 -16.28
CA PRO A 108 18.48 7.58 -15.57
C PRO A 108 19.13 8.92 -15.27
N GLU A 109 19.03 9.90 -16.18
CA GLU A 109 19.64 11.23 -16.00
C GLU A 109 18.99 11.99 -14.85
N LYS A 110 17.66 12.01 -14.81
CA LYS A 110 16.92 12.64 -13.69
C LYS A 110 17.18 11.94 -12.37
N ILE A 111 17.33 10.62 -12.37
CA ILE A 111 17.66 9.84 -11.17
C ILE A 111 19.06 10.23 -10.68
N VAL A 112 20.07 10.24 -11.56
CA VAL A 112 21.46 10.63 -11.19
C VAL A 112 21.53 12.05 -10.66
N ASN A 113 20.75 12.98 -11.21
CA ASN A 113 20.73 14.38 -10.79
C ASN A 113 20.30 14.58 -9.32
N VAL A 114 19.45 13.70 -8.78
CA VAL A 114 19.04 13.76 -7.37
C VAL A 114 19.98 12.99 -6.43
N LYS A 115 21.06 12.38 -6.97
CA LYS A 115 22.14 11.71 -6.23
C LYS A 115 21.64 10.77 -5.14
N PRO A 116 20.86 9.72 -5.45
CA PRO A 116 20.43 8.76 -4.45
C PRO A 116 21.55 7.75 -4.12
N ASP A 117 21.51 7.19 -2.93
CA ASP A 117 22.39 6.10 -2.48
C ASP A 117 21.89 4.74 -3.01
N VAL A 118 20.58 4.62 -3.22
CA VAL A 118 19.90 3.40 -3.67
C VAL A 118 18.63 3.73 -4.43
N ILE A 119 18.30 2.89 -5.40
CA ILE A 119 17.04 2.87 -6.13
C ILE A 119 16.27 1.62 -5.72
N PHE A 120 15.10 1.77 -5.10
CA PHE A 120 14.16 0.68 -4.94
C PHE A 120 13.26 0.61 -6.16
N ALA A 121 13.16 -0.56 -6.80
CA ALA A 121 12.35 -0.78 -7.98
C ALA A 121 11.32 -1.88 -7.73
N CYS A 122 10.06 -1.63 -8.08
CA CYS A 122 8.98 -2.58 -7.88
C CYS A 122 8.10 -2.68 -9.12
N SER A 123 7.75 -3.90 -9.54
CA SER A 123 6.88 -4.17 -10.68
C SER A 123 7.37 -3.50 -11.98
N PHE A 124 6.88 -3.86 -13.15
CA PHE A 124 7.17 -3.27 -14.46
C PHE A 124 8.66 -3.12 -14.89
N ILE A 125 9.61 -3.41 -14.01
CA ILE A 125 11.02 -3.56 -14.35
C ILE A 125 11.42 -5.01 -14.04
N ASP A 126 11.96 -5.70 -15.03
CA ASP A 126 12.48 -7.05 -14.84
C ASP A 126 13.95 -7.02 -14.37
N ARG A 127 14.51 -8.21 -14.16
CA ARG A 127 15.90 -8.36 -13.74
C ARG A 127 16.87 -7.63 -14.66
N LYS A 128 16.70 -7.78 -15.99
CA LYS A 128 17.56 -7.15 -16.99
C LYS A 128 17.43 -5.64 -16.95
N GLY A 129 16.20 -5.12 -16.90
CA GLY A 129 15.97 -3.68 -16.79
C GLY A 129 16.58 -3.06 -15.53
N ALA A 130 16.57 -3.79 -14.41
CA ALA A 130 17.22 -3.35 -13.17
C ALA A 130 18.76 -3.35 -13.29
N GLU A 131 19.34 -4.35 -13.94
CA GLU A 131 20.78 -4.42 -14.25
C GLU A 131 21.20 -3.28 -15.21
N ASP A 132 20.43 -3.03 -16.26
CA ASP A 132 20.67 -1.95 -17.21
C ASP A 132 20.56 -0.56 -16.54
N LEU A 133 19.58 -0.36 -15.67
CA LEU A 133 19.43 0.89 -14.92
C LEU A 133 20.61 1.11 -13.97
N GLN A 134 21.02 0.06 -13.23
CA GLN A 134 22.17 0.12 -12.35
C GLN A 134 23.46 0.45 -13.12
N LEU A 135 23.67 -0.15 -14.30
CA LEU A 135 24.83 0.14 -15.14
C LEU A 135 24.81 1.59 -15.65
N LYS A 136 23.65 2.09 -16.11
CA LYS A 136 23.52 3.46 -16.65
C LYS A 136 23.69 4.54 -15.57
N THR A 137 23.24 4.28 -14.36
CA THR A 137 23.26 5.27 -13.26
C THR A 137 24.48 5.16 -12.37
N GLY A 138 25.12 3.99 -12.32
CA GLY A 138 26.14 3.66 -11.32
C GLY A 138 25.60 3.54 -9.88
N ILE A 139 24.26 3.55 -9.70
CA ILE A 139 23.58 3.50 -8.42
C ILE A 139 22.99 2.11 -8.19
N PRO A 140 23.16 1.51 -7.00
CA PRO A 140 22.55 0.21 -6.71
C PRO A 140 21.04 0.22 -6.92
N VAL A 141 20.53 -0.76 -7.66
CA VAL A 141 19.09 -0.98 -7.87
C VAL A 141 18.68 -2.24 -7.13
N VAL A 142 17.73 -2.12 -6.20
CA VAL A 142 17.20 -3.21 -5.39
C VAL A 142 15.76 -3.48 -5.78
N MET A 143 15.51 -4.70 -6.26
CA MET A 143 14.16 -5.10 -6.67
C MET A 143 13.31 -5.54 -5.48
N LEU A 144 12.12 -4.98 -5.41
CA LEU A 144 11.05 -5.30 -4.47
C LEU A 144 9.91 -6.00 -5.19
N ASP A 145 9.08 -6.74 -4.45
CA ASP A 145 7.93 -7.46 -4.99
C ASP A 145 6.77 -7.48 -4.00
N TYR A 146 5.54 -7.40 -4.51
CA TYR A 146 4.30 -7.52 -3.73
C TYR A 146 3.71 -8.94 -3.77
N GLY A 147 4.28 -9.85 -4.59
CA GLY A 147 3.66 -11.13 -4.90
C GLY A 147 2.52 -11.04 -5.92
N ILE A 148 1.92 -12.17 -6.26
CA ILE A 148 1.03 -12.28 -7.42
C ILE A 148 -0.45 -12.18 -7.06
N SER A 149 -0.93 -12.88 -6.05
CA SER A 149 -2.38 -13.10 -5.89
C SER A 149 -2.99 -12.52 -4.62
N THR A 150 -2.22 -12.31 -3.58
CA THR A 150 -2.70 -11.82 -2.28
C THR A 150 -1.80 -10.72 -1.76
N ILE A 151 -2.40 -9.76 -1.05
CA ILE A 151 -1.65 -8.68 -0.39
C ILE A 151 -0.86 -9.16 0.84
N ILE A 152 -1.06 -10.41 1.25
CA ILE A 152 -0.47 -10.99 2.44
C ILE A 152 0.32 -12.22 2.01
N ASN A 153 1.59 -12.01 1.70
CA ASN A 153 2.48 -13.05 1.19
C ASN A 153 3.94 -12.78 1.59
N GLU A 154 4.78 -13.82 1.42
CA GLU A 154 6.19 -13.74 1.80
C GLU A 154 7.01 -12.77 0.94
N SER A 155 6.65 -12.52 -0.32
CA SER A 155 7.34 -11.52 -1.16
C SER A 155 7.20 -10.11 -0.57
N LEU A 156 5.98 -9.73 -0.15
CA LEU A 156 5.74 -8.46 0.53
C LEU A 156 6.55 -8.35 1.83
N TYR A 157 6.53 -9.41 2.66
CA TYR A 157 7.26 -9.41 3.93
C TYR A 157 8.77 -9.27 3.75
N LYS A 158 9.31 -9.98 2.74
CA LYS A 158 10.74 -9.86 2.37
C LYS A 158 11.05 -8.44 1.87
N SER A 159 10.20 -7.86 1.01
CA SER A 159 10.36 -6.49 0.51
C SER A 159 10.38 -5.46 1.63
N LEU A 160 9.45 -5.54 2.59
CA LEU A 160 9.42 -4.66 3.76
C LEU A 160 10.69 -4.78 4.61
N ARG A 161 11.11 -6.02 4.92
CA ARG A 161 12.33 -6.27 5.69
C ARG A 161 13.59 -5.80 4.96
N LEU A 162 13.70 -6.10 3.68
CA LEU A 162 14.83 -5.69 2.85
C LEU A 162 14.95 -4.15 2.80
N THR A 163 13.82 -3.46 2.58
CA THR A 163 13.77 -2.00 2.63
C THR A 163 14.21 -1.49 4.01
N GLY A 164 13.66 -2.05 5.10
CA GLY A 164 14.02 -1.68 6.47
C GLY A 164 15.50 -1.88 6.76
N THR A 165 16.09 -3.00 6.36
CA THR A 165 17.53 -3.27 6.54
C THR A 165 18.40 -2.24 5.81
N ILE A 166 18.09 -1.94 4.55
CA ILE A 166 18.90 -1.00 3.76
C ILE A 166 18.85 0.42 4.32
N ILE A 167 17.70 0.81 4.88
CA ILE A 167 17.56 2.17 5.43
C ILE A 167 17.80 2.24 6.95
N GLY A 168 18.10 1.12 7.62
CA GLY A 168 18.31 1.08 9.08
C GLY A 168 17.03 1.23 9.90
N GLU A 169 15.92 0.68 9.41
CA GLU A 169 14.59 0.70 10.03
C GLU A 169 14.05 -0.73 10.24
N GLU A 170 14.94 -1.68 10.58
CA GLU A 170 14.63 -3.11 10.70
C GLU A 170 13.51 -3.38 11.72
N LYS A 171 13.56 -2.66 12.85
CA LYS A 171 12.52 -2.77 13.88
C LYS A 171 11.15 -2.39 13.31
N ARG A 172 11.07 -1.25 12.62
CA ARG A 172 9.82 -0.77 12.01
C ARG A 172 9.29 -1.74 10.97
N ALA A 173 10.16 -2.25 10.10
CA ALA A 173 9.79 -3.27 9.11
C ALA A 173 9.27 -4.56 9.77
N GLY A 174 9.91 -5.00 10.84
CA GLY A 174 9.46 -6.13 11.65
C GLY A 174 8.09 -5.89 12.28
N ASP A 175 7.87 -4.72 12.87
CA ASP A 175 6.60 -4.34 13.50
C ASP A 175 5.46 -4.34 12.46
N ILE A 176 5.69 -3.85 11.23
CA ILE A 176 4.69 -3.87 10.15
C ILE A 176 4.34 -5.30 9.74
N VAL A 177 5.34 -6.13 9.49
CA VAL A 177 5.10 -7.55 9.12
C VAL A 177 4.33 -8.27 10.21
N ASN A 178 4.70 -8.08 11.47
CA ASN A 178 4.01 -8.67 12.62
C ASN A 178 2.57 -8.16 12.74
N TYR A 179 2.34 -6.87 12.51
CA TYR A 179 1.00 -6.28 12.52
C TYR A 179 0.11 -6.92 11.45
N ILE A 180 0.60 -7.02 10.22
CA ILE A 180 -0.15 -7.65 9.11
C ILE A 180 -0.50 -9.09 9.45
N LYS A 181 0.47 -9.90 9.91
CA LYS A 181 0.26 -11.32 10.27
C LYS A 181 -0.73 -11.46 11.43
N LYS A 182 -0.60 -10.62 12.46
CA LYS A 182 -1.52 -10.62 13.61
C LYS A 182 -2.94 -10.25 13.19
N THR A 183 -3.09 -9.22 12.36
CA THR A 183 -4.40 -8.78 11.86
C THR A 183 -5.06 -9.85 11.01
N GLN A 184 -4.30 -10.49 10.12
CA GLN A 184 -4.81 -11.62 9.33
C GLN A 184 -5.35 -12.74 10.24
N ARG A 185 -4.56 -13.14 11.24
CA ARG A 185 -4.98 -14.19 12.17
C ARG A 185 -6.19 -13.78 13.01
N GLU A 186 -6.26 -12.52 13.45
CA GLU A 186 -7.42 -11.98 14.18
C GLU A 186 -8.70 -12.08 13.34
N LEU A 187 -8.65 -11.60 12.09
CA LEU A 187 -9.80 -11.61 11.19
C LEU A 187 -10.25 -13.04 10.86
N ASP A 188 -9.29 -13.94 10.60
CA ASP A 188 -9.53 -15.34 10.33
C ASP A 188 -10.25 -16.03 11.50
N LEU A 189 -9.75 -15.85 12.74
CA LEU A 189 -10.33 -16.43 13.96
C LEU A 189 -11.78 -16.01 14.19
N ARG A 190 -12.20 -14.82 13.74
CA ARG A 190 -13.56 -14.34 13.89
C ARG A 190 -14.58 -15.16 13.08
N THR A 191 -14.14 -15.73 11.97
CA THR A 191 -15.04 -16.28 10.94
C THR A 191 -14.70 -17.69 10.48
N GLU A 192 -13.54 -18.26 10.84
CA GLU A 192 -13.06 -19.60 10.40
C GLU A 192 -14.03 -20.74 10.74
N LYS A 193 -14.84 -20.57 11.81
CA LYS A 193 -15.80 -21.61 12.27
C LYS A 193 -17.17 -21.49 11.62
N ILE A 194 -17.41 -20.49 10.77
CA ILE A 194 -18.69 -20.32 10.08
C ILE A 194 -18.68 -21.24 8.86
N ALA A 195 -19.61 -22.19 8.82
CA ALA A 195 -19.77 -23.11 7.69
C ALA A 195 -20.13 -22.34 6.41
N ASN A 196 -19.59 -22.77 5.26
CA ASN A 196 -19.75 -22.05 4.00
C ASN A 196 -21.22 -21.87 3.58
N GLU A 197 -22.06 -22.83 3.89
CA GLU A 197 -23.50 -22.84 3.58
C GLU A 197 -24.26 -21.77 4.36
N LYS A 198 -23.71 -21.30 5.46
CA LYS A 198 -24.28 -20.24 6.30
C LYS A 198 -23.77 -18.83 5.93
N LYS A 199 -22.80 -18.75 5.04
CA LYS A 199 -22.23 -17.46 4.61
C LYS A 199 -23.06 -16.89 3.45
N PRO A 200 -23.44 -15.60 3.50
CA PRO A 200 -24.06 -14.95 2.36
C PRO A 200 -23.11 -14.96 1.16
N GLY A 201 -23.67 -15.03 -0.05
CA GLY A 201 -22.92 -14.78 -1.27
C GLY A 201 -22.56 -13.30 -1.39
N VAL A 202 -21.29 -12.99 -1.51
CA VAL A 202 -20.84 -11.60 -1.62
C VAL A 202 -20.15 -11.34 -2.96
N TYR A 203 -20.28 -10.12 -3.43
CA TYR A 203 -19.67 -9.63 -4.65
C TYR A 203 -18.99 -8.28 -4.40
N VAL A 204 -17.90 -8.02 -5.10
CA VAL A 204 -17.31 -6.68 -5.19
C VAL A 204 -17.27 -6.26 -6.66
N GLY A 205 -17.78 -5.07 -6.96
CA GLY A 205 -17.79 -4.52 -8.31
C GLY A 205 -17.05 -3.19 -8.41
N ALA A 206 -16.88 -2.74 -9.64
CA ALA A 206 -16.26 -1.46 -10.00
C ALA A 206 -14.77 -1.35 -9.61
N LEU A 207 -14.06 -2.47 -9.54
CA LEU A 207 -12.63 -2.46 -9.23
C LEU A 207 -11.82 -1.83 -10.36
N GLY A 208 -10.87 -0.96 -10.02
CA GLY A 208 -9.92 -0.38 -10.97
C GLY A 208 -8.95 -1.45 -11.49
N MET A 209 -8.82 -1.55 -12.83
CA MET A 209 -7.89 -2.47 -13.49
C MET A 209 -7.33 -1.79 -14.76
N ARG A 210 -6.16 -1.15 -14.64
CA ARG A 210 -5.58 -0.35 -15.73
C ARG A 210 -6.52 0.75 -16.25
N GLY A 211 -7.34 1.30 -15.35
CA GLY A 211 -8.39 2.28 -15.62
C GLY A 211 -9.60 2.06 -14.73
N GLY A 212 -10.62 2.93 -14.88
CA GLY A 212 -11.91 2.80 -14.20
C GLY A 212 -12.82 1.84 -14.95
N HIS A 213 -13.59 1.05 -14.23
CA HIS A 213 -14.58 0.09 -14.77
C HIS A 213 -15.88 0.15 -13.98
N GLY A 214 -16.97 -0.33 -14.60
CA GLY A 214 -18.27 -0.44 -13.98
C GLY A 214 -18.41 -1.68 -13.07
N ILE A 215 -19.63 -2.01 -12.75
CA ILE A 215 -19.96 -3.11 -11.84
C ILE A 215 -19.41 -4.47 -12.30
N GLU A 216 -19.16 -4.64 -13.59
CA GLU A 216 -18.65 -5.87 -14.21
C GLU A 216 -17.18 -6.17 -13.88
N SER A 217 -16.40 -5.18 -13.37
CA SER A 217 -15.03 -5.40 -12.94
C SER A 217 -14.99 -5.91 -11.51
N THR A 218 -14.45 -7.10 -11.31
CA THR A 218 -14.38 -7.78 -10.01
C THR A 218 -13.05 -8.49 -9.80
N GLN A 219 -12.90 -9.16 -8.67
CA GLN A 219 -11.70 -9.95 -8.37
C GLN A 219 -12.07 -11.26 -7.67
N ALA A 220 -11.64 -12.38 -8.25
CA ALA A 220 -11.63 -13.66 -7.56
C ALA A 220 -10.48 -13.71 -6.54
N LYS A 221 -10.71 -14.37 -5.41
CA LYS A 221 -9.81 -14.34 -4.24
C LYS A 221 -9.54 -12.89 -3.78
N TYR A 222 -10.59 -12.08 -3.77
CA TYR A 222 -10.51 -10.68 -3.36
C TYR A 222 -9.95 -10.55 -1.94
N PRO A 223 -8.80 -9.86 -1.73
CA PRO A 223 -8.06 -9.91 -0.48
C PRO A 223 -8.89 -9.55 0.77
N PRO A 224 -9.68 -8.46 0.81
CA PRO A 224 -10.52 -8.16 1.96
C PRO A 224 -11.51 -9.28 2.31
N PHE A 225 -12.07 -9.98 1.30
CA PHE A 225 -12.99 -11.10 1.52
C PHE A 225 -12.26 -12.35 2.00
N VAL A 226 -11.07 -12.64 1.45
CA VAL A 226 -10.23 -13.76 1.89
C VAL A 226 -9.88 -13.62 3.36
N MET A 227 -9.52 -12.40 3.82
CA MET A 227 -9.13 -12.14 5.20
C MET A 227 -10.25 -12.41 6.22
N VAL A 228 -11.51 -12.36 5.80
CA VAL A 228 -12.66 -12.60 6.65
C VAL A 228 -13.44 -13.87 6.27
N ASN A 229 -12.82 -14.76 5.48
CA ASN A 229 -13.44 -16.03 5.03
C ASN A 229 -14.82 -15.86 4.39
N ALA A 230 -15.06 -14.76 3.66
CA ALA A 230 -16.32 -14.52 2.99
C ALA A 230 -16.50 -15.44 1.77
N ARG A 231 -17.74 -15.74 1.42
CA ARG A 231 -18.08 -16.52 0.22
C ARG A 231 -18.20 -15.58 -0.98
N ASN A 232 -17.08 -15.30 -1.64
CA ASN A 232 -17.06 -14.47 -2.84
C ASN A 232 -17.62 -15.25 -4.04
N VAL A 233 -18.70 -14.76 -4.65
CA VAL A 233 -19.32 -15.44 -5.81
C VAL A 233 -18.39 -15.47 -7.04
N ALA A 234 -17.48 -14.50 -7.16
CA ALA A 234 -16.50 -14.47 -8.24
C ALA A 234 -15.48 -15.62 -8.17
N ASP A 235 -15.31 -16.28 -7.01
CA ASP A 235 -14.41 -17.43 -6.84
C ASP A 235 -14.89 -18.67 -7.63
N GLU A 236 -16.19 -18.72 -8.00
CA GLU A 236 -16.75 -19.79 -8.86
C GLU A 236 -16.14 -19.81 -10.27
N THR A 237 -15.48 -18.73 -10.69
CA THR A 237 -14.77 -18.70 -11.98
C THR A 237 -13.55 -19.61 -12.02
N GLY A 238 -13.05 -20.06 -10.86
CA GLY A 238 -11.79 -20.81 -10.74
C GLY A 238 -10.54 -20.00 -11.08
N ARG A 239 -10.69 -18.68 -11.30
CA ARG A 239 -9.57 -17.74 -11.60
C ARG A 239 -9.05 -17.12 -10.32
N GLU A 240 -7.93 -16.43 -10.42
CA GLU A 240 -7.38 -15.58 -9.36
C GLU A 240 -7.12 -14.18 -9.91
N GLY A 241 -7.25 -13.16 -9.04
CA GLY A 241 -7.00 -11.78 -9.39
C GLY A 241 -8.18 -11.10 -10.11
N SER A 242 -7.89 -9.97 -10.74
CA SER A 242 -8.91 -9.13 -11.40
C SER A 242 -9.49 -9.79 -12.65
N ILE A 243 -10.80 -9.75 -12.78
CA ILE A 243 -11.54 -10.31 -13.90
C ILE A 243 -12.67 -9.36 -14.34
N MET A 244 -12.97 -9.39 -15.63
CA MET A 244 -14.20 -8.81 -16.18
C MET A 244 -15.23 -9.90 -16.37
N ILE A 245 -16.48 -9.63 -16.01
CA ILE A 245 -17.61 -10.55 -16.19
C ILE A 245 -18.69 -9.88 -17.02
N GLU A 246 -19.53 -10.70 -17.67
CA GLU A 246 -20.75 -10.22 -18.29
C GLU A 246 -21.82 -9.95 -17.22
N LYS A 247 -22.67 -8.95 -17.46
CA LYS A 247 -23.76 -8.57 -16.53
C LYS A 247 -24.73 -9.71 -16.27
N GLU A 248 -24.96 -10.54 -17.26
CA GLU A 248 -25.78 -11.75 -17.17
C GLU A 248 -25.21 -12.74 -16.14
N LYS A 249 -23.89 -12.85 -16.06
CA LYS A 249 -23.24 -13.69 -15.06
C LYS A 249 -23.51 -13.17 -13.65
N LEU A 250 -23.52 -11.86 -13.44
CA LEU A 250 -23.85 -11.25 -12.15
C LEU A 250 -25.31 -11.50 -11.75
N LEU A 251 -26.24 -11.47 -12.72
CA LEU A 251 -27.64 -11.84 -12.48
C LEU A 251 -27.81 -13.33 -12.10
N ILE A 252 -27.01 -14.22 -12.69
CA ILE A 252 -26.99 -15.64 -12.34
C ILE A 252 -26.43 -15.87 -10.94
N TRP A 253 -25.36 -15.20 -10.58
CA TRP A 253 -24.80 -15.29 -9.22
C TRP A 253 -25.72 -14.70 -8.17
N ASP A 254 -26.42 -13.63 -8.49
CA ASP A 254 -27.37 -12.90 -7.65
C ASP A 254 -26.94 -12.78 -6.18
N PRO A 255 -25.82 -12.09 -5.90
CA PRO A 255 -25.23 -12.03 -4.56
C PRO A 255 -26.18 -11.43 -3.52
N ASP A 256 -26.07 -11.91 -2.28
CA ASP A 256 -26.82 -11.38 -1.13
C ASP A 256 -26.37 -9.97 -0.74
N ILE A 257 -25.08 -9.69 -0.92
CA ILE A 257 -24.42 -8.43 -0.57
C ILE A 257 -23.48 -8.03 -1.71
N THR A 258 -23.54 -6.76 -2.09
CA THR A 258 -22.63 -6.19 -3.11
C THR A 258 -21.83 -5.04 -2.52
N PHE A 259 -20.52 -5.09 -2.69
CA PHE A 259 -19.63 -3.97 -2.41
C PHE A 259 -19.28 -3.26 -3.72
N ILE A 260 -19.18 -1.93 -3.68
CA ILE A 260 -18.77 -1.09 -4.81
C ILE A 260 -17.52 -0.32 -4.43
N ASP A 261 -16.48 -0.45 -5.25
CA ASP A 261 -15.28 0.39 -5.13
C ASP A 261 -15.66 1.86 -5.41
N LEU A 262 -15.58 2.68 -4.36
CA LEU A 262 -15.97 4.09 -4.40
C LEU A 262 -15.11 4.92 -5.37
N GLY A 263 -13.92 4.45 -5.74
CA GLY A 263 -13.09 5.09 -6.75
C GLY A 263 -13.73 5.14 -8.14
N ASN A 264 -14.61 4.19 -8.44
CA ASN A 264 -15.32 4.09 -9.72
C ASN A 264 -16.85 4.16 -9.58
N TYR A 265 -17.36 4.53 -8.41
CA TYR A 265 -18.81 4.59 -8.16
C TYR A 265 -19.58 5.44 -9.18
N ASN A 266 -18.98 6.52 -9.66
CA ASN A 266 -19.60 7.35 -10.70
C ASN A 266 -19.90 6.57 -12.01
N LEU A 267 -19.06 5.61 -12.37
CA LEU A 267 -19.31 4.76 -13.55
C LEU A 267 -20.52 3.84 -13.31
N VAL A 268 -20.65 3.30 -12.09
CA VAL A 268 -21.81 2.50 -11.70
C VAL A 268 -23.09 3.33 -11.72
N LYS A 269 -23.09 4.57 -11.22
CA LYS A 269 -24.24 5.47 -11.30
C LYS A 269 -24.63 5.80 -12.73
N GLN A 270 -23.67 6.10 -13.58
CA GLN A 270 -23.92 6.37 -15.00
C GLN A 270 -24.52 5.15 -15.72
N ASP A 271 -24.05 3.95 -15.39
CA ASP A 271 -24.59 2.71 -15.95
C ASP A 271 -25.99 2.40 -15.40
N TYR A 272 -26.25 2.65 -14.12
CA TYR A 272 -27.59 2.55 -13.54
C TYR A 272 -28.62 3.38 -14.29
N HIS A 273 -28.29 4.64 -14.59
CA HIS A 273 -29.21 5.51 -15.34
C HIS A 273 -29.53 5.00 -16.76
N LYS A 274 -28.59 4.28 -17.37
CA LYS A 274 -28.79 3.66 -18.70
C LYS A 274 -29.51 2.30 -18.64
N ASN A 275 -29.29 1.55 -17.58
CA ASN A 275 -29.70 0.16 -17.42
C ASN A 275 -30.36 -0.09 -16.05
N PRO A 276 -31.38 0.71 -15.63
CA PRO A 276 -31.95 0.59 -14.27
C PRO A 276 -32.54 -0.79 -13.99
N GLN A 277 -33.10 -1.44 -14.99
CA GLN A 277 -33.73 -2.75 -14.87
C GLN A 277 -32.73 -3.83 -14.47
N PHE A 278 -31.50 -3.78 -14.99
CA PHE A 278 -30.43 -4.70 -14.60
C PHE A 278 -30.15 -4.62 -13.09
N TYR A 279 -29.93 -3.41 -12.59
CA TYR A 279 -29.61 -3.21 -11.16
C TYR A 279 -30.79 -3.57 -10.26
N GLN A 280 -32.02 -3.19 -10.66
CA GLN A 280 -33.26 -3.53 -9.95
C GLN A 280 -33.55 -5.02 -9.93
N ALA A 281 -32.97 -5.81 -10.83
CA ALA A 281 -33.11 -7.26 -10.82
C ALA A 281 -32.23 -7.92 -9.73
N LEU A 282 -31.11 -7.29 -9.33
CA LEU A 282 -30.19 -7.84 -8.35
C LEU A 282 -30.77 -7.86 -6.93
N LYS A 283 -30.67 -9.00 -6.25
CA LYS A 283 -31.14 -9.20 -4.88
C LYS A 283 -30.54 -8.21 -3.89
N ALA A 284 -29.22 -7.98 -3.97
CA ALA A 284 -28.54 -7.02 -3.10
C ALA A 284 -29.11 -5.60 -3.23
N VAL A 285 -29.45 -5.17 -4.45
CA VAL A 285 -30.04 -3.84 -4.71
C VAL A 285 -31.48 -3.78 -4.18
N LYS A 286 -32.30 -4.79 -4.45
CA LYS A 286 -33.68 -4.86 -3.93
C LYS A 286 -33.76 -4.78 -2.42
N ASN A 287 -32.79 -5.40 -1.74
CA ASN A 287 -32.79 -5.51 -0.28
C ASN A 287 -31.99 -4.37 0.40
N GLY A 288 -31.43 -3.42 -0.36
CA GLY A 288 -30.60 -2.35 0.19
C GLY A 288 -29.23 -2.83 0.74
N ASN A 289 -28.77 -4.01 0.30
CA ASN A 289 -27.51 -4.61 0.73
C ASN A 289 -26.35 -4.24 -0.20
N VAL A 290 -26.25 -2.97 -0.55
CA VAL A 290 -25.14 -2.42 -1.34
C VAL A 290 -24.33 -1.49 -0.48
N TYR A 291 -23.00 -1.67 -0.48
CA TYR A 291 -22.09 -0.96 0.42
C TYR A 291 -20.91 -0.39 -0.36
N GLY A 292 -20.49 0.81 0.01
CA GLY A 292 -19.26 1.40 -0.49
C GLY A 292 -18.04 0.84 0.21
N GLN A 293 -16.92 0.73 -0.51
CA GLN A 293 -15.61 0.46 0.05
C GLN A 293 -14.56 1.39 -0.53
N LEU A 294 -13.46 1.59 0.20
CA LEU A 294 -12.40 2.48 -0.23
C LEU A 294 -11.56 1.85 -1.36
N PRO A 295 -11.08 2.64 -2.34
CA PRO A 295 -10.20 2.12 -3.37
C PRO A 295 -8.82 1.81 -2.79
N PHE A 296 -8.43 0.54 -2.73
CA PHE A 296 -7.12 0.15 -2.22
C PHE A 296 -6.12 -0.22 -3.31
N ASN A 297 -6.59 -0.51 -4.52
CA ASN A 297 -5.70 -0.96 -5.60
C ASN A 297 -5.43 0.18 -6.59
N PHE A 298 -4.54 1.08 -6.21
CA PHE A 298 -4.08 2.17 -7.06
C PHE A 298 -2.56 2.27 -7.04
N TYR A 299 -1.94 2.13 -8.21
CA TYR A 299 -0.48 2.06 -8.36
C TYR A 299 0.13 1.01 -7.42
N ASN A 300 -0.35 -0.23 -7.56
CA ASN A 300 -0.25 -1.36 -6.66
C ASN A 300 -1.09 -1.20 -5.36
N THR A 301 -1.11 -2.23 -4.54
CA THR A 301 -1.99 -2.37 -3.38
C THR A 301 -1.61 -1.48 -2.22
N ASN A 302 -2.56 -0.66 -1.74
CA ASN A 302 -2.48 0.02 -0.45
C ASN A 302 -2.88 -0.97 0.65
N ILE A 303 -1.89 -1.53 1.33
CA ILE A 303 -2.07 -2.60 2.31
C ILE A 303 -2.88 -2.13 3.51
N ASP A 304 -2.65 -0.91 3.95
CA ASP A 304 -3.40 -0.24 4.99
C ASP A 304 -4.91 -0.18 4.67
N THR A 305 -5.27 0.32 3.47
CA THR A 305 -6.67 0.41 3.04
C THR A 305 -7.31 -0.96 2.82
N ALA A 306 -6.56 -1.92 2.26
CA ALA A 306 -7.08 -3.28 2.09
C ALA A 306 -7.42 -3.95 3.44
N ILE A 307 -6.65 -3.66 4.49
CA ILE A 307 -6.95 -4.12 5.85
C ILE A 307 -8.18 -3.39 6.41
N VAL A 308 -8.32 -2.08 6.16
CA VAL A 308 -9.53 -1.31 6.53
C VAL A 308 -10.77 -1.93 5.88
N ASP A 309 -10.72 -2.20 4.57
CA ASP A 309 -11.81 -2.82 3.83
C ASP A 309 -12.13 -4.22 4.33
N ALA A 310 -11.14 -5.00 4.80
CA ALA A 310 -11.38 -6.30 5.39
C ALA A 310 -12.18 -6.21 6.71
N TYR A 311 -11.87 -5.27 7.60
CA TYR A 311 -12.66 -5.03 8.81
C TYR A 311 -14.06 -4.53 8.46
N TRP A 312 -14.20 -3.68 7.46
CA TRP A 312 -15.48 -3.20 6.99
C TRP A 312 -16.33 -4.32 6.39
N ALA A 313 -15.75 -5.11 5.49
CA ALA A 313 -16.41 -6.29 4.91
C ALA A 313 -16.86 -7.26 6.01
N GLY A 314 -15.99 -7.55 6.99
CA GLY A 314 -16.34 -8.37 8.14
C GLY A 314 -17.52 -7.82 8.93
N LYS A 315 -17.56 -6.51 9.18
CA LYS A 315 -18.67 -5.84 9.88
C LYS A 315 -20.00 -5.95 9.15
N VAL A 316 -19.99 -5.86 7.83
CA VAL A 316 -21.19 -5.96 6.99
C VAL A 316 -21.64 -7.41 6.84
N ILE A 317 -20.71 -8.33 6.54
CA ILE A 317 -21.03 -9.72 6.23
C ILE A 317 -21.34 -10.54 7.49
N PHE A 318 -20.65 -10.27 8.58
CA PHE A 318 -20.69 -11.02 9.85
C PHE A 318 -20.88 -10.08 11.05
N PRO A 319 -22.00 -9.33 11.14
CA PRO A 319 -22.19 -8.27 12.13
C PRO A 319 -21.99 -8.73 13.59
N GLU A 320 -22.37 -9.95 13.92
CA GLU A 320 -22.21 -10.50 15.29
C GLU A 320 -20.74 -10.73 15.66
N GLN A 321 -19.94 -11.25 14.71
CA GLN A 321 -18.52 -11.51 14.92
C GLN A 321 -17.68 -10.22 14.98
N PHE A 322 -18.22 -9.14 14.43
CA PHE A 322 -17.57 -7.82 14.37
C PHE A 322 -18.33 -6.75 15.17
N ARG A 323 -19.21 -7.15 16.13
CA ARG A 323 -20.02 -6.20 16.90
C ARG A 323 -19.18 -5.19 17.68
N ASP A 324 -17.98 -5.60 18.13
CA ASP A 324 -17.00 -4.80 18.86
C ASP A 324 -16.21 -3.82 17.97
N ILE A 325 -16.33 -3.94 16.65
CA ILE A 325 -15.60 -3.10 15.70
C ILE A 325 -16.42 -1.86 15.32
N ASP A 326 -15.82 -0.70 15.58
CA ASP A 326 -16.20 0.59 14.99
C ASP A 326 -15.32 0.81 13.75
N PRO A 327 -15.87 0.82 12.53
CA PRO A 327 -15.08 0.89 11.30
C PRO A 327 -14.24 2.16 11.18
N VAL A 328 -14.74 3.30 11.64
CA VAL A 328 -14.04 4.60 11.55
C VAL A 328 -12.84 4.62 12.51
N LYS A 329 -13.05 4.20 13.76
CA LYS A 329 -11.96 4.10 14.73
C LYS A 329 -10.90 3.12 14.28
N LYS A 330 -11.31 1.95 13.78
CA LYS A 330 -10.40 0.91 13.28
C LYS A 330 -9.62 1.40 12.07
N ALA A 331 -10.24 2.07 11.10
CA ALA A 331 -9.56 2.66 9.96
C ALA A 331 -8.47 3.65 10.40
N ASN A 332 -8.81 4.57 11.30
CA ASN A 332 -7.84 5.54 11.81
C ASN A 332 -6.72 4.91 12.64
N GLU A 333 -6.99 3.81 13.38
CA GLU A 333 -5.95 3.03 14.06
C GLU A 333 -4.96 2.45 13.05
N ILE A 334 -5.46 1.82 11.97
CA ILE A 334 -4.65 1.21 10.92
C ILE A 334 -3.81 2.27 10.19
N TYR A 335 -4.41 3.37 9.74
CA TYR A 335 -3.66 4.44 9.06
C TYR A 335 -2.60 5.06 9.97
N ARG A 336 -2.89 5.30 11.25
CA ARG A 336 -1.88 5.77 12.20
C ARG A 336 -0.75 4.78 12.38
N PHE A 337 -1.06 3.49 12.40
CA PHE A 337 -0.01 2.48 12.51
C PHE A 337 0.89 2.48 11.27
N PHE A 338 0.36 2.51 10.06
CA PHE A 338 1.17 2.45 8.82
C PHE A 338 1.85 3.77 8.47
N LEU A 339 1.17 4.89 8.65
CA LEU A 339 1.55 6.20 8.11
C LEU A 339 1.61 7.33 9.16
N GLY A 340 1.42 7.01 10.42
CA GLY A 340 1.51 8.01 11.51
C GLY A 340 0.37 9.03 11.58
N LYS A 341 -0.65 8.93 10.70
CA LYS A 341 -1.76 9.90 10.60
C LYS A 341 -3.12 9.22 10.49
N SER A 342 -4.15 9.86 10.99
CA SER A 342 -5.55 9.49 10.74
C SER A 342 -5.94 10.00 9.36
N LEU A 343 -6.39 9.11 8.46
CA LEU A 343 -6.65 9.47 7.06
C LEU A 343 -8.10 9.22 6.64
N TYR A 344 -8.93 8.62 7.50
CA TYR A 344 -10.28 8.20 7.11
C TYR A 344 -11.12 9.38 6.62
N GLU A 345 -11.14 10.50 7.34
CA GLU A 345 -11.91 11.69 6.94
C GLU A 345 -11.47 12.27 5.60
N GLU A 346 -10.16 12.30 5.34
CA GLU A 346 -9.61 12.79 4.07
C GLU A 346 -10.02 11.90 2.89
N LEU A 347 -9.93 10.58 3.08
CA LEU A 347 -10.35 9.61 2.07
C LEU A 347 -11.84 9.70 1.80
N THR A 348 -12.67 9.85 2.84
CA THR A 348 -14.12 9.89 2.68
C THR A 348 -14.62 11.19 2.06
N ARG A 349 -13.92 12.30 2.21
CA ARG A 349 -14.22 13.53 1.44
C ARG A 349 -14.05 13.32 -0.06
N THR A 350 -13.11 12.46 -0.46
CA THR A 350 -12.80 12.19 -1.88
C THR A 350 -13.71 11.11 -2.46
N TYR A 351 -13.96 10.04 -1.71
CA TYR A 351 -14.61 8.83 -2.23
C TYR A 351 -15.99 8.56 -1.66
N GLY A 352 -16.32 9.09 -0.50
CA GLY A 352 -17.49 8.70 0.28
C GLY A 352 -17.13 7.77 1.44
N SER A 353 -18.09 7.55 2.32
CA SER A 353 -17.89 6.82 3.58
C SER A 353 -18.10 5.31 3.43
N LEU A 354 -17.54 4.54 4.35
CA LEU A 354 -17.84 3.12 4.55
C LEU A 354 -19.26 2.99 5.10
N THR A 355 -20.24 2.90 4.21
CA THR A 355 -21.68 2.86 4.56
C THR A 355 -22.47 2.12 3.48
N GLY A 356 -23.75 1.84 3.77
CA GLY A 356 -24.71 1.47 2.74
C GLY A 356 -24.88 2.58 1.71
N ILE A 357 -25.00 2.23 0.46
CA ILE A 357 -25.20 3.17 -0.65
C ILE A 357 -26.44 2.81 -1.45
N ASN A 358 -27.13 3.84 -1.95
CA ASN A 358 -28.22 3.66 -2.90
C ASN A 358 -27.71 3.97 -4.31
N ILE A 359 -27.60 2.97 -5.16
CA ILE A 359 -27.05 3.16 -6.52
C ILE A 359 -27.90 4.12 -7.36
N GLY A 360 -29.19 4.26 -7.05
CA GLY A 360 -30.12 5.14 -7.76
C GLY A 360 -30.02 6.63 -7.38
N GLU A 361 -29.30 6.94 -6.32
CA GLU A 361 -29.04 8.28 -5.82
C GLU A 361 -27.56 8.66 -6.04
#